data_cd15bdb2bdc1a252227ffcfb6ef919ec
#
_entry.id   cd15bdb2bdc1a252227ffcfb6ef919ec
#
_cell.length_a   1.000
_cell.length_b   1.000
_cell.length_c   1.000
_cell.angle_alpha   90.00
_cell.angle_beta   90.00
_cell.angle_gamma   90.00
#
_symmetry.space_group_name_H-M   'P 1'
#
loop_
_entity.id
_entity.type
_entity.pdbx_description
1 polymer ?
#
loop_
_entity_poly.entity_id
_entity_poly.type
_entity_poly.pdbx_seq_one_letter_code
_entity_poly.pdbx_strand_id
1 'polypeptide(L)'
;MSTVLQSFVAGRWVGQQSAQALHSAINGKEVAFAHAESLDFAEALHYGRTTGLQGMLAMDFQQRAAALRALAKYLGERKEELYAISAHTGATRIDSWVDIEGGTGTLFAYAGMAASELPSGNLIH
;
A
#
# COMPACT_ATOMS: atom_id res chain seq x y z
N MET A 1 -7.36 9.62 -21.33
CA MET A 1 -7.99 10.16 -20.11
C MET A 1 -7.00 9.97 -18.98
N SER A 2 -6.66 11.05 -18.26
CA SER A 2 -5.76 10.93 -17.11
C SER A 2 -6.49 10.27 -15.94
N THR A 3 -5.80 9.39 -15.22
CA THR A 3 -6.37 8.64 -14.10
C THR A 3 -6.45 9.52 -12.86
N VAL A 4 -7.62 9.58 -12.22
CA VAL A 4 -7.76 10.17 -10.89
C VAL A 4 -7.35 9.14 -9.85
N LEU A 5 -6.27 9.42 -9.11
CA LEU A 5 -5.84 8.56 -8.01
C LEU A 5 -6.80 8.72 -6.84
N GLN A 6 -7.15 7.59 -6.24
CA GLN A 6 -8.04 7.55 -5.09
C GLN A 6 -7.29 7.05 -3.85
N SER A 7 -7.61 7.62 -2.70
CA SER A 7 -7.16 7.14 -1.39
C SER A 7 -8.25 6.27 -0.77
N PHE A 8 -7.88 5.13 -0.19
CA PHE A 8 -8.81 4.33 0.59
C PHE A 8 -8.73 4.76 2.06
N VAL A 9 -9.76 5.45 2.55
CA VAL A 9 -9.77 6.06 3.88
C VAL A 9 -11.09 5.77 4.57
N ALA A 10 -11.05 5.39 5.83
CA ALA A 10 -12.23 5.08 6.64
C ALA A 10 -13.22 4.10 5.96
N GLY A 11 -12.68 3.09 5.26
CA GLY A 11 -13.47 2.05 4.59
C GLY A 11 -14.06 2.45 3.24
N ARG A 12 -13.71 3.61 2.68
CA ARG A 12 -14.21 4.08 1.37
C ARG A 12 -13.11 4.65 0.49
N TRP A 13 -13.33 4.61 -0.81
CA TRP A 13 -12.48 5.28 -1.78
C TRP A 13 -12.83 6.77 -1.90
N VAL A 14 -11.83 7.62 -1.82
CA VAL A 14 -11.97 9.08 -1.94
C VAL A 14 -11.03 9.57 -3.04
N GLY A 15 -11.58 10.32 -3.99
CA GLY A 15 -10.83 10.93 -5.09
C GLY A 15 -11.64 12.05 -5.73
N GLN A 16 -10.98 13.05 -6.31
CA GLN A 16 -11.63 14.22 -6.89
C GLN A 16 -10.92 14.69 -8.16
N GLN A 17 -11.66 15.08 -9.19
CA GLN A 17 -11.09 15.52 -10.48
C GLN A 17 -10.38 16.88 -10.45
N SER A 18 -10.67 17.73 -9.47
CA SER A 18 -10.00 19.03 -9.26
C SER A 18 -8.65 18.93 -8.55
N ALA A 19 -8.01 17.78 -8.64
CA ALA A 19 -6.76 17.45 -7.99
C ALA A 19 -5.53 18.01 -8.72
N GLN A 20 -4.40 18.01 -8.04
CA GLN A 20 -3.11 18.39 -8.62
C GLN A 20 -2.70 17.39 -9.70
N ALA A 21 -2.33 17.89 -10.87
CA ALA A 21 -1.81 17.07 -11.95
C ALA A 21 -0.41 16.54 -11.59
N LEU A 22 -0.21 15.26 -11.81
CA LEU A 22 1.08 14.59 -11.72
C LEU A 22 1.65 14.41 -13.12
N HIS A 23 2.92 14.77 -13.28
CA HIS A 23 3.59 14.74 -14.57
C HIS A 23 4.72 13.71 -14.59
N SER A 24 4.86 13.04 -15.71
CA SER A 24 5.98 12.11 -15.92
C SER A 24 7.31 12.84 -15.91
N ALA A 25 8.25 12.38 -15.11
CA ALA A 25 9.62 12.89 -15.10
C ALA A 25 10.38 12.62 -16.40
N ILE A 26 9.90 11.67 -17.24
CA ILE A 26 10.55 11.33 -18.51
C ILE A 26 10.25 12.38 -19.60
N ASN A 27 9.01 12.87 -19.67
CA ASN A 27 8.56 13.67 -20.82
C ASN A 27 7.63 14.85 -20.47
N GLY A 28 7.40 15.10 -19.18
CA GLY A 28 6.55 16.19 -18.70
C GLY A 28 5.05 16.03 -18.98
N LYS A 29 4.62 14.93 -19.56
CA LYS A 29 3.19 14.71 -19.84
C LYS A 29 2.44 14.39 -18.57
N GLU A 30 1.20 14.85 -18.50
CA GLU A 30 0.27 14.51 -17.43
C GLU A 30 -0.04 13.00 -17.44
N VAL A 31 0.07 12.35 -16.27
CA VAL A 31 -0.15 10.90 -16.11
C VAL A 31 -1.31 10.60 -15.18
N ALA A 32 -1.54 11.42 -14.17
CA ALA A 32 -2.60 11.22 -13.19
C ALA A 32 -2.93 12.51 -12.45
N PHE A 33 -3.99 12.47 -11.64
CA PHE A 33 -4.34 13.49 -10.68
C PHE A 33 -4.32 12.91 -9.27
N ALA A 34 -3.76 13.63 -8.31
CA ALA A 34 -3.77 13.28 -6.89
C ALA A 34 -4.27 14.45 -6.04
N HIS A 35 -4.98 14.14 -4.95
CA HIS A 35 -5.40 15.17 -4.00
C HIS A 35 -5.42 14.62 -2.58
N ALA A 36 -5.22 15.51 -1.60
CA ALA A 36 -5.35 15.22 -0.18
C ALA A 36 -6.28 16.21 0.54
N GLU A 37 -6.69 17.30 -0.11
CA GLU A 37 -7.42 18.41 0.52
C GLU A 37 -8.81 18.04 1.04
N SER A 38 -9.46 17.01 0.47
CA SER A 38 -10.76 16.51 0.92
C SER A 38 -10.68 15.35 1.90
N LEU A 39 -9.48 14.97 2.35
CA LEU A 39 -9.30 13.90 3.32
C LEU A 39 -9.46 14.45 4.74
N ASP A 40 -10.42 13.89 5.48
CA ASP A 40 -10.53 14.12 6.92
C ASP A 40 -9.55 13.21 7.67
N PHE A 41 -8.39 13.77 8.00
CA PHE A 41 -7.35 13.03 8.72
C PHE A 41 -7.76 12.70 10.16
N ALA A 42 -8.63 13.50 10.78
CA ALA A 42 -9.16 13.21 12.11
C ALA A 42 -10.10 11.99 12.06
N GLU A 43 -10.98 11.92 11.04
CA GLU A 43 -11.82 10.76 10.78
C GLU A 43 -10.96 9.51 10.50
N ALA A 44 -9.93 9.64 9.66
CA ALA A 44 -9.02 8.54 9.35
C ALA A 44 -8.33 7.99 10.59
N LEU A 45 -7.82 8.87 11.45
CA LEU A 45 -7.20 8.49 12.71
C LEU A 45 -8.20 7.82 13.67
N HIS A 46 -9.40 8.37 13.79
CA HIS A 46 -10.46 7.79 14.62
C HIS A 46 -10.84 6.38 14.12
N TYR A 47 -11.04 6.23 12.83
CA TYR A 47 -11.33 4.92 12.22
C TYR A 47 -10.21 3.90 12.48
N GLY A 48 -8.96 4.30 12.36
CA GLY A 48 -7.81 3.44 12.65
C GLY A 48 -7.77 3.00 14.11
N ARG A 49 -8.05 3.91 15.05
CA ARG A 49 -8.06 3.63 16.49
C ARG A 49 -9.27 2.84 16.99
N THR A 50 -10.34 2.81 16.23
CA THR A 50 -11.57 2.09 16.57
C THR A 50 -11.73 0.84 15.68
N THR A 51 -12.28 1.00 14.50
CA THR A 51 -12.59 -0.11 13.58
C THR A 51 -11.34 -0.87 13.15
N GLY A 52 -10.27 -0.16 12.79
CA GLY A 52 -8.99 -0.76 12.37
C GLY A 52 -8.34 -1.56 13.50
N LEU A 53 -8.28 -0.98 14.70
CA LEU A 53 -7.72 -1.66 15.88
C LEU A 53 -8.51 -2.91 16.24
N GLN A 54 -9.85 -2.85 16.25
CA GLN A 54 -10.69 -4.01 16.54
C GLN A 54 -10.48 -5.13 15.50
N GLY A 55 -10.37 -4.78 14.22
CA GLY A 55 -10.06 -5.74 13.16
C GLY A 55 -8.68 -6.41 13.36
N MET A 56 -7.68 -5.63 13.78
CA MET A 56 -6.35 -6.18 14.07
C MET A 56 -6.34 -7.04 15.33
N LEU A 57 -7.06 -6.67 16.39
CA LEU A 57 -7.15 -7.46 17.62
C LEU A 57 -7.92 -8.78 17.43
N ALA A 58 -8.82 -8.84 16.46
CA ALA A 58 -9.54 -10.08 16.12
C ALA A 58 -8.66 -11.14 15.41
N MET A 59 -7.49 -10.74 14.91
CA MET A 59 -6.53 -11.65 14.25
C MET A 59 -5.38 -12.00 15.18
N ASP A 60 -5.01 -13.27 15.24
CA ASP A 60 -3.76 -13.71 15.84
C ASP A 60 -2.54 -13.38 14.96
N PHE A 61 -1.33 -13.61 15.46
CA PHE A 61 -0.10 -13.32 14.72
C PHE A 61 0.00 -14.11 13.41
N GLN A 62 -0.45 -15.36 13.41
CA GLN A 62 -0.39 -16.22 12.23
C GLN A 62 -1.36 -15.73 11.13
N GLN A 63 -2.55 -15.28 11.51
CA GLN A 63 -3.52 -14.69 10.60
C GLN A 63 -3.02 -13.36 10.02
N ARG A 64 -2.36 -12.51 10.82
CA ARG A 64 -1.73 -11.27 10.34
C ARG A 64 -0.58 -11.58 9.36
N ALA A 65 0.25 -12.59 9.68
CA ALA A 65 1.32 -13.06 8.80
C ALA A 65 0.76 -13.58 7.47
N ALA A 66 -0.34 -14.34 7.51
CA ALA A 66 -1.00 -14.82 6.30
C ALA A 66 -1.54 -13.68 5.44
N ALA A 67 -2.11 -12.63 6.06
CA ALA A 67 -2.57 -11.43 5.35
C ALA A 67 -1.43 -10.67 4.67
N LEU A 68 -0.28 -10.49 5.35
CA LEU A 68 0.92 -9.87 4.76
C LEU A 68 1.45 -10.70 3.58
N ARG A 69 1.49 -12.02 3.71
CA ARG A 69 1.92 -12.92 2.64
C ARG A 69 0.99 -12.86 1.43
N ALA A 70 -0.32 -12.80 1.66
CA ALA A 70 -1.31 -12.66 0.59
C ALA A 70 -1.15 -11.33 -0.14
N LEU A 71 -0.92 -10.23 0.58
CA LEU A 71 -0.65 -8.91 0.00
C LEU A 71 0.63 -8.93 -0.85
N ALA A 72 1.73 -9.48 -0.32
CA ALA A 72 2.99 -9.58 -1.04
C ALA A 72 2.85 -10.39 -2.33
N LYS A 73 2.13 -11.51 -2.29
CA LYS A 73 1.83 -12.31 -3.48
C LYS A 73 1.02 -11.51 -4.50
N TYR A 74 -0.06 -10.86 -4.06
CA TYR A 74 -0.90 -10.04 -4.93
C TYR A 74 -0.12 -8.95 -5.65
N LEU A 75 0.77 -8.24 -4.94
CA LEU A 75 1.63 -7.20 -5.51
C LEU A 75 2.68 -7.81 -6.47
N GLY A 76 3.29 -8.93 -6.10
CA GLY A 76 4.26 -9.62 -6.93
C GLY A 76 3.69 -10.11 -8.27
N GLU A 77 2.44 -10.58 -8.28
CA GLU A 77 1.72 -10.97 -9.51
C GLU A 77 1.45 -9.78 -10.44
N ARG A 78 1.49 -8.55 -9.93
CA ARG A 78 1.25 -7.28 -10.65
C ARG A 78 2.49 -6.43 -10.83
N LYS A 79 3.67 -6.98 -10.61
CA LYS A 79 4.92 -6.21 -10.65
C LYS A 79 5.17 -5.48 -11.96
N GLU A 80 4.77 -6.04 -13.10
CA GLU A 80 4.96 -5.38 -14.39
C GLU A 80 4.09 -4.12 -14.53
N GLU A 81 2.88 -4.12 -13.97
CA GLU A 81 2.03 -2.93 -13.89
C GLU A 81 2.68 -1.86 -13.01
N LEU A 82 3.25 -2.27 -11.88
CA LEU A 82 3.97 -1.37 -10.96
C LEU A 82 5.24 -0.81 -11.61
N TYR A 83 5.99 -1.59 -12.36
CA TYR A 83 7.14 -1.13 -13.12
C TYR A 83 6.77 -0.07 -14.17
N ALA A 84 5.66 -0.27 -14.87
CA ALA A 84 5.19 0.70 -15.85
C ALA A 84 4.84 2.06 -15.20
N ILE A 85 4.26 2.04 -14.00
CA ILE A 85 3.97 3.25 -13.22
C ILE A 85 5.27 3.87 -12.70
N SER A 86 6.17 3.08 -12.12
CA SER A 86 7.44 3.54 -11.55
C SER A 86 8.31 4.26 -12.58
N ALA A 87 8.28 3.83 -13.85
CA ALA A 87 9.02 4.50 -14.91
C ALA A 87 8.67 6.01 -15.04
N HIS A 88 7.43 6.42 -14.72
CA HIS A 88 7.03 7.82 -14.76
C HIS A 88 7.71 8.69 -13.69
N THR A 89 8.29 8.11 -12.65
CA THR A 89 9.10 8.83 -11.66
C THR A 89 10.51 9.15 -12.16
N GLY A 90 10.92 8.62 -13.31
CA GLY A 90 12.28 8.67 -13.83
C GLY A 90 13.16 7.52 -13.33
N ALA A 91 12.63 6.59 -12.56
CA ALA A 91 13.36 5.43 -12.07
C ALA A 91 13.80 4.50 -13.22
N THR A 92 15.01 3.99 -13.14
CA THR A 92 15.46 2.90 -14.03
C THR A 92 14.77 1.59 -13.65
N ARG A 93 14.89 0.57 -14.51
CA ARG A 93 14.37 -0.77 -14.20
C ARG A 93 14.98 -1.36 -12.92
N ILE A 94 16.25 -1.07 -12.67
CA ILE A 94 16.96 -1.54 -11.45
C ILE A 94 16.44 -0.82 -10.21
N ASP A 95 16.27 0.49 -10.27
CA ASP A 95 15.71 1.27 -9.14
C ASP A 95 14.31 0.77 -8.81
N SER A 96 13.46 0.62 -9.84
CA SER A 96 12.10 0.08 -9.68
C SER A 96 12.09 -1.34 -9.09
N TRP A 97 13.06 -2.18 -9.46
CA TRP A 97 13.20 -3.51 -8.89
C TRP A 97 13.52 -3.45 -7.38
N VAL A 98 14.45 -2.58 -6.98
CA VAL A 98 14.77 -2.38 -5.56
C VAL A 98 13.54 -1.93 -4.78
N ASP A 99 12.78 -0.96 -5.29
CA ASP A 99 11.61 -0.41 -4.60
C ASP A 99 10.46 -1.42 -4.55
N ILE A 100 10.12 -2.05 -5.67
CA ILE A 100 8.91 -2.89 -5.80
C ILE A 100 9.17 -4.28 -5.24
N GLU A 101 10.22 -4.96 -5.72
CA GLU A 101 10.49 -6.33 -5.26
C GLU A 101 11.18 -6.35 -3.90
N GLY A 102 11.98 -5.33 -3.56
CA GLY A 102 12.49 -5.13 -2.21
C GLY A 102 11.37 -4.88 -1.20
N GLY A 103 10.41 -4.01 -1.52
CA GLY A 103 9.24 -3.76 -0.68
C GLY A 103 8.36 -5.00 -0.48
N THR A 104 8.02 -5.71 -1.56
CA THR A 104 7.25 -6.96 -1.47
C THR A 104 8.02 -8.06 -0.76
N GLY A 105 9.35 -8.14 -0.96
CA GLY A 105 10.25 -9.04 -0.25
C GLY A 105 10.24 -8.80 1.26
N THR A 106 10.18 -7.54 1.68
CA THR A 106 10.07 -7.16 3.10
C THR A 106 8.77 -7.70 3.72
N LEU A 107 7.65 -7.62 3.02
CA LEU A 107 6.38 -8.20 3.50
C LEU A 107 6.49 -9.73 3.66
N PHE A 108 7.13 -10.42 2.72
CA PHE A 108 7.39 -11.88 2.84
C PHE A 108 8.30 -12.20 4.03
N ALA A 109 9.36 -11.39 4.25
CA ALA A 109 10.27 -11.59 5.37
C ALA A 109 9.55 -11.48 6.71
N TYR A 110 8.79 -10.40 6.92
CA TYR A 110 8.01 -10.23 8.15
C TYR A 110 6.93 -11.31 8.33
N ALA A 111 6.26 -11.71 7.26
CA ALA A 111 5.31 -12.83 7.32
C ALA A 111 5.99 -14.16 7.67
N GLY A 112 7.22 -14.37 7.21
CA GLY A 112 8.04 -15.53 7.57
C GLY A 112 8.46 -15.53 9.02
N MET A 113 9.01 -14.41 9.50
CA MET A 113 9.40 -14.23 10.91
C MET A 113 8.22 -14.42 11.86
N ALA A 114 7.07 -13.82 11.55
CA ALA A 114 5.88 -13.99 12.38
C ALA A 114 5.44 -15.46 12.45
N ALA A 115 5.53 -16.20 11.34
CA ALA A 115 5.16 -17.61 11.31
C ALA A 115 6.09 -18.51 12.11
N SER A 116 7.40 -18.17 12.20
CA SER A 116 8.42 -19.00 12.89
C SER A 116 8.71 -18.57 14.33
N GLU A 117 8.56 -17.28 14.66
CA GLU A 117 9.08 -16.71 15.89
C GLU A 117 7.98 -16.22 16.85
N LEU A 118 6.79 -15.88 16.34
CA LEU A 118 5.72 -15.39 17.18
C LEU A 118 4.83 -16.55 17.70
N PRO A 119 4.33 -16.45 18.96
CA PRO A 119 3.47 -17.47 19.52
C PRO A 119 2.11 -17.55 18.81
N SER A 120 1.39 -18.66 19.04
CA SER A 120 -0.03 -18.73 18.70
C SER A 120 -0.79 -17.79 19.62
N GLY A 121 -1.56 -16.87 19.03
CA GLY A 121 -2.29 -15.85 19.76
C GLY A 121 -1.95 -14.44 19.28
N ASN A 122 -2.36 -13.44 20.04
CA ASN A 122 -2.22 -12.03 19.67
C ASN A 122 -1.47 -11.20 20.72
N LEU A 123 -0.90 -11.86 21.73
CA LEU A 123 -0.07 -11.25 22.77
C LEU A 123 1.24 -12.01 22.94
N ILE A 124 2.31 -11.27 23.21
CA ILE A 124 3.62 -11.79 23.64
C ILE A 124 3.63 -11.67 25.17
N HIS A 125 3.85 -12.78 25.85
CA HIS A 125 3.94 -12.85 27.31
C HIS A 125 5.39 -12.83 27.76
#